data_60867e6cac16413291bb0fae30e5a411
#
_entry.id   60867e6cac16413291bb0fae30e5a411
#
_cell.length_a   1.000
_cell.length_b   1.000
_cell.length_c   1.000
_cell.angle_alpha   90.00
_cell.angle_beta   90.00
_cell.angle_gamma   90.00
#
_symmetry.space_group_name_H-M   'P 1'
#
loop_
_entity.id
_entity.type
_entity.pdbx_description
1 polymer ?
#
loop_
_entity_poly.entity_id
_entity_poly.type
_entity_poly.pdbx_seq_one_letter_code
_entity_poly.pdbx_strand_id
1 'polypeptide(L)'
;SLNVARKLFLRRFPDASLEGKSLKEMMGMEGRRIRDLYQDKANEYQVGWKGRKFTPGKFELSDITNQIMTSSNAALYGIICSAVHSMGYSPHIGFIHSGSPLPLVYDLADLYKEHLSIDLAFSLTRDLAGKYNKHKVAASFRRRVIEMDLLKKLAQDISAILGGTYVNCDRK
;
A
#
# COMPACT_ATOMS: atom_id res chain seq x y z
N SER A 1 3.06 14.84 -12.42
CA SER A 1 4.38 15.33 -12.82
C SER A 1 5.49 14.52 -12.14
N LEU A 2 6.69 14.52 -12.71
CA LEU A 2 7.85 13.77 -12.15
C LEU A 2 8.18 14.20 -10.70
N ASN A 3 7.94 15.47 -10.37
CA ASN A 3 8.17 15.97 -9.00
C ASN A 3 7.25 15.29 -7.97
N VAL A 4 5.99 15.05 -8.30
CA VAL A 4 5.05 14.35 -7.39
C VAL A 4 5.45 12.88 -7.26
N ALA A 5 5.83 12.21 -8.35
CA ALA A 5 6.34 10.86 -8.32
C ALA A 5 7.61 10.74 -7.42
N ARG A 6 8.53 11.72 -7.50
CA ARG A 6 9.70 11.79 -6.61
C ARG A 6 9.32 11.96 -5.13
N LYS A 7 8.35 12.83 -4.83
CA LYS A 7 7.85 13.00 -3.44
C LYS A 7 7.27 11.69 -2.91
N LEU A 8 6.42 11.00 -3.68
CA LEU A 8 5.87 9.69 -3.33
C LEU A 8 6.98 8.68 -3.06
N PHE A 9 7.96 8.61 -3.95
CA PHE A 9 9.06 7.66 -3.84
C PHE A 9 9.93 7.92 -2.60
N LEU A 10 10.31 9.18 -2.34
CA LEU A 10 11.09 9.57 -1.16
C LEU A 10 10.30 9.40 0.14
N ARG A 11 8.97 9.58 0.11
CA ARG A 11 8.13 9.30 1.27
C ARG A 11 8.12 7.83 1.66
N ARG A 12 8.15 6.95 0.65
CA ARG A 12 8.23 5.49 0.85
C ARG A 12 9.64 4.99 1.16
N PHE A 13 10.65 5.59 0.51
CA PHE A 13 12.06 5.20 0.60
C PHE A 13 12.94 6.42 0.87
N PRO A 14 12.99 6.90 2.13
CA PRO A 14 13.70 8.15 2.47
C PRO A 14 15.21 8.11 2.20
N ASP A 15 15.80 6.91 2.16
CA ASP A 15 17.21 6.65 1.89
C ASP A 15 17.56 6.63 0.39
N ALA A 16 16.57 6.73 -0.50
CA ALA A 16 16.79 6.59 -1.93
C ALA A 16 17.43 7.85 -2.54
N SER A 17 18.50 7.68 -3.32
CA SER A 17 19.04 8.75 -4.16
C SER A 17 18.29 8.76 -5.51
N LEU A 18 17.58 9.87 -5.78
CA LEU A 18 16.77 10.04 -6.99
C LEU A 18 17.32 11.09 -7.95
N GLU A 19 18.48 11.67 -7.65
CA GLU A 19 19.08 12.68 -8.50
C GLU A 19 19.33 12.11 -9.91
N GLY A 20 18.91 12.85 -10.93
CA GLY A 20 19.05 12.47 -12.34
C GLY A 20 18.20 11.28 -12.80
N LYS A 21 17.44 10.60 -11.91
CA LYS A 21 16.69 9.40 -12.27
C LYS A 21 15.38 9.70 -12.97
N SER A 22 15.10 8.94 -14.01
CA SER A 22 13.82 8.87 -14.69
C SER A 22 12.78 8.09 -13.88
N LEU A 23 11.51 8.26 -14.22
CA LEU A 23 10.41 7.48 -13.60
C LEU A 23 10.63 5.97 -13.76
N LYS A 24 11.08 5.53 -14.94
CA LYS A 24 11.35 4.11 -15.23
C LYS A 24 12.44 3.53 -14.32
N GLU A 25 13.49 4.29 -14.07
CA GLU A 25 14.58 3.85 -13.16
C GLU A 25 14.09 3.79 -11.71
N MET A 26 13.28 4.77 -11.26
CA MET A 26 12.66 4.75 -9.93
C MET A 26 11.75 3.52 -9.75
N MET A 27 10.90 3.21 -10.71
CA MET A 27 10.05 2.01 -10.69
C MET A 27 10.87 0.72 -10.67
N GLY A 28 12.00 0.67 -11.39
CA GLY A 28 12.92 -0.46 -11.34
C GLY A 28 13.58 -0.66 -9.97
N MET A 29 13.91 0.44 -9.28
CA MET A 29 14.43 0.41 -7.90
C MET A 29 13.37 -0.09 -6.92
N GLU A 30 12.13 0.42 -7.03
CA GLU A 30 11.00 -0.02 -6.24
C GLU A 30 10.74 -1.51 -6.40
N GLY A 31 10.68 -1.99 -7.64
CA GLY A 31 10.42 -3.40 -7.93
C GLY A 31 11.46 -4.35 -7.31
N ARG A 32 12.74 -3.94 -7.22
CA ARG A 32 13.77 -4.70 -6.50
C ARG A 32 13.53 -4.69 -5.00
N ARG A 33 13.37 -3.51 -4.38
CA ARG A 33 13.12 -3.36 -2.93
C ARG A 33 11.89 -4.15 -2.47
N ILE A 34 10.82 -4.14 -3.27
CA ILE A 34 9.61 -4.89 -2.94
C ILE A 34 9.82 -6.41 -3.04
N ARG A 35 10.61 -6.89 -4.02
CA ARG A 35 10.96 -8.32 -4.07
C ARG A 35 11.76 -8.76 -2.86
N ASP A 36 12.75 -7.94 -2.47
CA ASP A 36 13.58 -8.20 -1.30
C ASP A 36 12.72 -8.19 -0.03
N LEU A 37 11.82 -7.20 0.13
CA LEU A 37 10.87 -7.13 1.24
C LEU A 37 9.99 -8.39 1.34
N TYR A 38 9.47 -8.90 0.23
CA TYR A 38 8.69 -10.14 0.25
C TYR A 38 9.52 -11.32 0.75
N GLN A 39 10.77 -11.43 0.31
CA GLN A 39 11.65 -12.51 0.74
C GLN A 39 12.03 -12.38 2.21
N ASP A 40 12.31 -11.17 2.67
CA ASP A 40 12.63 -10.88 4.07
C ASP A 40 11.46 -11.25 4.98
N LYS A 41 10.22 -10.86 4.60
CA LYS A 41 9.00 -11.21 5.37
C LYS A 41 8.71 -12.71 5.32
N ALA A 42 8.95 -13.37 4.21
CA ALA A 42 8.82 -14.83 4.12
C ALA A 42 9.78 -15.55 5.08
N ASN A 43 11.02 -15.09 5.16
CA ASN A 43 12.03 -15.62 6.07
C ASN A 43 11.70 -15.30 7.54
N GLU A 44 11.32 -14.05 7.84
CA GLU A 44 10.96 -13.59 9.20
C GLU A 44 9.83 -14.42 9.80
N TYR A 45 8.77 -14.65 9.01
CA TYR A 45 7.59 -15.40 9.46
C TYR A 45 7.64 -16.90 9.16
N GLN A 46 8.71 -17.39 8.54
CA GLN A 46 8.88 -18.79 8.14
C GLN A 46 7.75 -19.29 7.23
N VAL A 47 7.33 -18.47 6.29
CA VAL A 47 6.25 -18.75 5.33
C VAL A 47 6.84 -19.05 3.96
N GLY A 48 6.41 -20.13 3.33
CA GLY A 48 6.80 -20.45 1.95
C GLY A 48 6.27 -19.38 0.97
N TRP A 49 7.16 -18.77 0.19
CA TRP A 49 6.81 -17.71 -0.75
C TRP A 49 7.17 -18.10 -2.19
N LYS A 50 6.18 -18.11 -3.08
CA LYS A 50 6.31 -18.44 -4.52
C LYS A 50 6.05 -17.25 -5.43
N GLY A 51 6.08 -16.04 -4.87
CA GLY A 51 5.82 -14.80 -5.60
C GLY A 51 4.40 -14.27 -5.47
N ARG A 52 4.24 -12.98 -5.77
CA ARG A 52 2.93 -12.32 -5.79
C ARG A 52 2.10 -12.86 -6.96
N LYS A 53 0.95 -13.45 -6.63
CA LYS A 53 -0.02 -13.96 -7.60
C LYS A 53 -1.35 -13.26 -7.41
N PHE A 54 -1.81 -12.62 -8.47
CA PHE A 54 -3.14 -12.04 -8.53
C PHE A 54 -3.75 -12.32 -9.90
N THR A 55 -4.85 -13.03 -9.92
CA THR A 55 -5.64 -13.26 -11.13
C THR A 55 -7.07 -12.84 -10.82
N PRO A 56 -7.62 -11.83 -11.53
CA PRO A 56 -9.01 -11.41 -11.34
C PRO A 56 -9.97 -12.62 -11.43
N GLY A 57 -10.94 -12.69 -10.51
CA GLY A 57 -11.93 -13.78 -10.47
C GLY A 57 -11.40 -15.14 -9.99
N LYS A 58 -10.12 -15.26 -9.62
CA LYS A 58 -9.51 -16.52 -9.15
C LYS A 58 -8.93 -16.42 -7.73
N PHE A 59 -9.62 -15.70 -6.86
CA PHE A 59 -9.19 -15.50 -5.47
C PHE A 59 -8.93 -16.81 -4.74
N GLU A 60 -9.86 -17.76 -4.83
CA GLU A 60 -9.81 -19.05 -4.13
C GLU A 60 -8.69 -19.99 -4.62
N LEU A 61 -8.12 -19.73 -5.80
CA LEU A 61 -7.00 -20.51 -6.34
C LEU A 61 -5.64 -19.98 -5.90
N SER A 62 -5.59 -18.83 -5.22
CA SER A 62 -4.37 -18.27 -4.67
C SER A 62 -4.02 -18.93 -3.34
N ASP A 63 -2.72 -18.98 -3.01
CA ASP A 63 -2.29 -19.36 -1.66
C ASP A 63 -2.78 -18.33 -0.62
N ILE A 64 -2.79 -18.75 0.63
CA ILE A 64 -3.35 -17.96 1.74
C ILE A 64 -2.67 -16.59 1.88
N THR A 65 -1.34 -16.50 1.71
CA THR A 65 -0.60 -15.23 1.80
C THR A 65 -1.08 -14.25 0.72
N ASN A 66 -1.25 -14.74 -0.51
CA ASN A 66 -1.78 -13.95 -1.62
C ASN A 66 -3.26 -13.57 -1.42
N GLN A 67 -4.08 -14.44 -0.82
CA GLN A 67 -5.48 -14.12 -0.47
C GLN A 67 -5.57 -13.02 0.56
N ILE A 68 -4.78 -13.09 1.66
CA ILE A 68 -4.75 -12.07 2.70
C ILE A 68 -4.27 -10.73 2.11
N MET A 69 -3.20 -10.75 1.33
CA MET A 69 -2.65 -9.55 0.69
C MET A 69 -3.66 -8.90 -0.26
N THR A 70 -4.38 -9.70 -1.05
CA THR A 70 -5.42 -9.21 -1.97
C THR A 70 -6.57 -8.55 -1.22
N SER A 71 -7.06 -9.18 -0.14
CA SER A 71 -8.13 -8.64 0.70
C SER A 71 -7.71 -7.35 1.39
N SER A 72 -6.50 -7.31 1.94
CA SER A 72 -5.94 -6.14 2.63
C SER A 72 -5.73 -4.97 1.68
N ASN A 73 -5.22 -5.24 0.46
CA ASN A 73 -5.08 -4.21 -0.57
C ASN A 73 -6.44 -3.64 -0.98
N ALA A 74 -7.46 -4.48 -1.17
CA ALA A 74 -8.79 -4.00 -1.51
C ALA A 74 -9.38 -3.08 -0.43
N ALA A 75 -9.23 -3.45 0.85
CA ALA A 75 -9.65 -2.61 1.98
C ALA A 75 -8.88 -1.29 2.03
N LEU A 76 -7.56 -1.33 1.84
CA LEU A 76 -6.70 -0.16 1.81
C LEU A 76 -7.09 0.79 0.67
N TYR A 77 -7.35 0.28 -0.53
CA TYR A 77 -7.79 1.08 -1.67
C TYR A 77 -9.13 1.77 -1.40
N GLY A 78 -10.08 1.09 -0.75
CA GLY A 78 -11.35 1.69 -0.35
C GLY A 78 -11.18 2.88 0.60
N ILE A 79 -10.35 2.74 1.63
CA ILE A 79 -10.05 3.81 2.58
C ILE A 79 -9.40 5.00 1.87
N ILE A 80 -8.38 4.75 1.05
CA ILE A 80 -7.66 5.82 0.35
C ILE A 80 -8.55 6.52 -0.67
N CYS A 81 -9.36 5.78 -1.42
CA CYS A 81 -10.31 6.35 -2.37
C CYS A 81 -11.30 7.30 -1.69
N SER A 82 -11.84 6.89 -0.54
CA SER A 82 -12.73 7.72 0.28
C SER A 82 -12.03 8.99 0.77
N ALA A 83 -10.79 8.88 1.26
CA ALA A 83 -10.02 10.05 1.72
C ALA A 83 -9.69 11.02 0.58
N VAL A 84 -9.26 10.51 -0.58
CA VAL A 84 -8.96 11.30 -1.78
C VAL A 84 -10.17 12.12 -2.21
N HIS A 85 -11.35 11.48 -2.29
CA HIS A 85 -12.60 12.18 -2.62
C HIS A 85 -13.01 13.21 -1.55
N SER A 86 -12.91 12.86 -0.26
CA SER A 86 -13.24 13.75 0.85
C SER A 86 -12.38 15.02 0.88
N MET A 87 -11.15 14.92 0.39
CA MET A 87 -10.23 16.05 0.27
C MET A 87 -10.36 16.82 -1.06
N GLY A 88 -11.32 16.47 -1.91
CA GLY A 88 -11.59 17.15 -3.17
C GLY A 88 -10.66 16.79 -4.33
N TYR A 89 -9.88 15.71 -4.20
CA TYR A 89 -9.00 15.25 -5.27
C TYR A 89 -9.66 14.19 -6.16
N SER A 90 -9.24 14.13 -7.43
CA SER A 90 -9.67 13.09 -8.35
C SER A 90 -8.79 11.83 -8.20
N PRO A 91 -9.36 10.65 -7.96
CA PRO A 91 -8.60 9.40 -7.89
C PRO A 91 -8.03 8.95 -9.24
N HIS A 92 -8.50 9.57 -10.35
CA HIS A 92 -8.12 9.20 -11.72
C HIS A 92 -6.87 9.92 -12.24
N ILE A 93 -6.24 10.79 -11.44
CA ILE A 93 -5.00 11.49 -11.79
C ILE A 93 -3.85 10.86 -11.03
N GLY A 94 -3.07 10.00 -11.67
CA GLY A 94 -1.89 9.35 -11.08
C GLY A 94 -0.57 9.87 -11.62
N PHE A 95 0.50 9.54 -10.93
CA PHE A 95 1.85 10.02 -11.20
C PHE A 95 2.84 8.89 -11.50
N ILE A 96 2.60 7.70 -10.95
CA ILE A 96 3.39 6.49 -11.14
C ILE A 96 2.57 5.44 -11.89
N HIS A 97 1.35 5.14 -11.43
CA HIS A 97 0.45 4.12 -11.98
C HIS A 97 -0.46 4.65 -13.10
N SER A 98 0.07 5.49 -14.01
CA SER A 98 -0.68 5.99 -15.16
C SER A 98 -1.25 4.83 -16.00
N GLY A 99 -2.53 4.94 -16.39
CA GLY A 99 -3.22 3.89 -17.14
C GLY A 99 -4.03 2.88 -16.29
N SER A 100 -3.94 2.96 -14.97
CA SER A 100 -4.78 2.19 -14.05
C SER A 100 -6.15 2.87 -13.82
N PRO A 101 -7.20 2.14 -13.37
CA PRO A 101 -8.51 2.74 -13.11
C PRO A 101 -8.51 3.80 -12.00
N LEU A 102 -7.68 3.63 -10.97
CA LEU A 102 -7.58 4.52 -9.80
C LEU A 102 -6.11 4.84 -9.50
N PRO A 103 -5.41 5.51 -10.42
CA PRO A 103 -3.95 5.63 -10.34
C PRO A 103 -3.47 6.37 -9.08
N LEU A 104 -4.14 7.45 -8.63
CA LEU A 104 -3.77 8.16 -7.41
C LEU A 104 -3.94 7.29 -6.17
N VAL A 105 -5.00 6.48 -6.14
CA VAL A 105 -5.24 5.54 -5.02
C VAL A 105 -4.11 4.52 -4.92
N TYR A 106 -3.64 3.99 -6.04
CA TYR A 106 -2.53 3.04 -6.05
C TYR A 106 -1.21 3.70 -5.67
N ASP A 107 -0.94 4.92 -6.18
CA ASP A 107 0.25 5.70 -5.84
C ASP A 107 0.34 5.95 -4.32
N LEU A 108 -0.78 6.33 -3.69
CA LEU A 108 -0.84 6.56 -2.24
C LEU A 108 -0.83 5.25 -1.43
N ALA A 109 -1.48 4.20 -1.94
CA ALA A 109 -1.52 2.91 -1.25
C ALA A 109 -0.12 2.31 -1.05
N ASP A 110 0.78 2.54 -2.00
CA ASP A 110 2.13 2.02 -1.95
C ASP A 110 2.93 2.54 -0.74
N LEU A 111 2.55 3.68 -0.17
CA LEU A 111 3.13 4.21 1.06
C LEU A 111 2.83 3.33 2.29
N TYR A 112 1.75 2.57 2.25
CA TYR A 112 1.22 1.85 3.42
C TYR A 112 1.19 0.33 3.25
N LYS A 113 1.38 -0.19 2.02
CA LYS A 113 1.29 -1.62 1.71
C LYS A 113 2.25 -2.48 2.52
N GLU A 114 3.44 -1.96 2.85
CA GLU A 114 4.41 -2.72 3.63
C GLU A 114 3.80 -3.19 4.96
N HIS A 115 3.20 -2.28 5.73
CA HIS A 115 2.65 -2.58 7.05
C HIS A 115 1.23 -3.16 7.01
N LEU A 116 0.37 -2.62 6.14
CA LEU A 116 -1.07 -2.94 6.14
C LEU A 116 -1.43 -4.13 5.25
N SER A 117 -0.54 -4.54 4.36
CA SER A 117 -0.80 -5.62 3.42
C SER A 117 0.28 -6.68 3.45
N ILE A 118 1.54 -6.32 3.21
CA ILE A 118 2.63 -7.28 3.06
C ILE A 118 2.93 -7.94 4.41
N ASP A 119 3.35 -7.19 5.39
CA ASP A 119 3.67 -7.72 6.72
C ASP A 119 2.46 -8.40 7.38
N LEU A 120 1.26 -7.83 7.23
CA LEU A 120 0.01 -8.45 7.69
C LEU A 120 -0.21 -9.83 7.05
N ALA A 121 0.01 -9.96 5.74
CA ALA A 121 -0.23 -11.22 5.04
C ALA A 121 0.70 -12.34 5.53
N PHE A 122 1.98 -12.06 5.68
CA PHE A 122 2.94 -13.06 6.14
C PHE A 122 2.71 -13.45 7.61
N SER A 123 2.50 -12.47 8.49
CA SER A 123 2.23 -12.73 9.91
C SER A 123 0.96 -13.57 10.11
N LEU A 124 -0.14 -13.23 9.44
CA LEU A 124 -1.38 -13.98 9.54
C LEU A 124 -1.32 -15.36 8.85
N THR A 125 -0.55 -15.51 7.79
CA THR A 125 -0.36 -16.82 7.15
C THR A 125 0.19 -17.84 8.14
N ARG A 126 1.19 -17.44 8.93
CA ARG A 126 1.73 -18.27 10.01
C ARG A 126 0.65 -18.63 11.03
N ASP A 127 -0.11 -17.62 11.48
CA ASP A 127 -1.07 -17.77 12.59
C ASP A 127 -2.36 -18.53 12.18
N LEU A 128 -2.70 -18.52 10.89
CA LEU A 128 -3.91 -19.16 10.35
C LEU A 128 -3.70 -20.62 9.90
N ALA A 129 -2.51 -21.17 10.06
CA ALA A 129 -2.17 -22.55 9.72
C ALA A 129 -2.71 -23.00 8.34
N GLY A 130 -2.60 -22.14 7.34
CA GLY A 130 -2.93 -22.46 5.94
C GLY A 130 -4.41 -22.30 5.56
N LYS A 131 -5.31 -21.88 6.46
CA LYS A 131 -6.73 -21.68 6.13
C LYS A 131 -7.14 -20.22 6.20
N TYR A 132 -7.53 -19.64 5.05
CA TYR A 132 -8.02 -18.27 4.98
C TYR A 132 -9.26 -18.04 5.86
N ASN A 133 -9.24 -16.94 6.63
CA ASN A 133 -10.34 -16.53 7.49
C ASN A 133 -10.63 -15.03 7.33
N LYS A 134 -11.69 -14.71 6.58
CA LYS A 134 -12.09 -13.34 6.26
C LYS A 134 -12.25 -12.45 7.49
N HIS A 135 -12.86 -12.97 8.56
CA HIS A 135 -13.12 -12.18 9.77
C HIS A 135 -11.83 -11.85 10.53
N LYS A 136 -10.91 -12.81 10.66
CA LYS A 136 -9.59 -12.57 11.26
C LYS A 136 -8.76 -11.59 10.44
N VAL A 137 -8.77 -11.71 9.11
CA VAL A 137 -8.08 -10.77 8.23
C VAL A 137 -8.62 -9.36 8.40
N ALA A 138 -9.95 -9.18 8.34
CA ALA A 138 -10.60 -7.87 8.49
C ALA A 138 -10.34 -7.26 9.88
N ALA A 139 -10.42 -8.04 10.94
CA ALA A 139 -10.14 -7.57 12.31
C ALA A 139 -8.69 -7.14 12.49
N SER A 140 -7.74 -7.92 12.00
CA SER A 140 -6.31 -7.61 12.08
C SER A 140 -5.93 -6.39 11.22
N PHE A 141 -6.49 -6.27 10.02
CA PHE A 141 -6.31 -5.10 9.17
C PHE A 141 -6.84 -3.83 9.87
N ARG A 142 -8.08 -3.86 10.38
CA ARG A 142 -8.68 -2.72 11.10
C ARG A 142 -7.85 -2.31 12.31
N ARG A 143 -7.35 -3.26 13.10
CA ARG A 143 -6.48 -2.97 14.24
C ARG A 143 -5.24 -2.20 13.80
N ARG A 144 -4.53 -2.64 12.75
CA ARG A 144 -3.35 -1.95 12.23
C ARG A 144 -3.66 -0.56 11.69
N VAL A 145 -4.80 -0.37 11.05
CA VAL A 145 -5.28 0.95 10.58
C VAL A 145 -5.42 1.93 11.76
N ILE A 146 -5.99 1.46 12.87
CA ILE A 146 -6.19 2.27 14.08
C ILE A 146 -4.85 2.54 14.76
N GLU A 147 -4.03 1.52 14.99
CA GLU A 147 -2.70 1.65 15.63
C GLU A 147 -1.77 2.60 14.87
N MET A 148 -1.87 2.62 13.55
CA MET A 148 -1.09 3.50 12.68
C MET A 148 -1.63 4.93 12.61
N ASP A 149 -2.86 5.18 13.06
CA ASP A 149 -3.62 6.43 12.80
C ASP A 149 -3.65 6.78 11.28
N LEU A 150 -4.02 5.76 10.49
CA LEU A 150 -3.92 5.82 9.02
C LEU A 150 -4.61 7.05 8.44
N LEU A 151 -5.81 7.40 8.89
CA LEU A 151 -6.59 8.49 8.29
C LEU A 151 -5.89 9.83 8.47
N LYS A 152 -5.32 10.09 9.65
CA LYS A 152 -4.55 11.30 9.91
C LYS A 152 -3.28 11.35 9.07
N LYS A 153 -2.51 10.27 9.04
CA LYS A 153 -1.29 10.17 8.21
C LYS A 153 -1.59 10.35 6.74
N LEU A 154 -2.65 9.73 6.25
CA LEU A 154 -3.06 9.81 4.85
C LEU A 154 -3.43 11.24 4.46
N ALA A 155 -4.20 11.96 5.30
CA ALA A 155 -4.53 13.36 5.05
C ALA A 155 -3.28 14.26 5.02
N GLN A 156 -2.33 14.03 5.93
CA GLN A 156 -1.05 14.73 5.94
C GLN A 156 -0.21 14.42 4.70
N ASP A 157 -0.12 13.16 4.30
CA ASP A 157 0.65 12.74 3.14
C ASP A 157 0.04 13.28 1.84
N ILE A 158 -1.27 13.23 1.67
CA ILE A 158 -1.96 13.82 0.52
C ILE A 158 -1.65 15.33 0.43
N SER A 159 -1.76 16.06 1.54
CA SER A 159 -1.47 17.49 1.58
C SER A 159 0.00 17.80 1.25
N ALA A 160 0.93 17.06 1.81
CA ALA A 160 2.37 17.25 1.56
C ALA A 160 2.79 16.92 0.12
N ILE A 161 2.18 15.88 -0.46
CA ILE A 161 2.52 15.38 -1.80
C ILE A 161 1.86 16.24 -2.89
N LEU A 162 0.58 16.58 -2.72
CA LEU A 162 -0.21 17.27 -3.74
C LEU A 162 -0.24 18.80 -3.56
N GLY A 163 0.29 19.32 -2.46
CA GLY A 163 0.38 20.76 -2.20
C GLY A 163 -0.92 21.41 -1.68
N GLY A 164 -1.85 20.61 -1.15
CA GLY A 164 -3.04 21.11 -0.47
C GLY A 164 -2.72 21.63 0.94
N THR A 165 -3.40 22.67 1.42
CA THR A 165 -3.38 23.09 2.81
C THR A 165 -4.37 22.25 3.63
N TYR A 166 -3.85 21.36 4.47
CA TYR A 166 -4.67 20.68 5.46
C TYR A 166 -4.97 21.66 6.61
N VAL A 167 -6.21 22.08 6.73
CA VAL A 167 -6.67 22.85 7.91
C VAL A 167 -6.98 21.84 8.99
N ASN A 168 -6.15 21.82 10.03
CA ASN A 168 -6.39 21.01 11.21
C ASN A 168 -7.63 21.59 11.92
N CYS A 169 -8.78 20.96 11.78
CA CYS A 169 -9.95 21.26 12.59
C CYS A 169 -9.75 20.62 13.97
N ASP A 170 -8.95 21.25 14.82
CA ASP A 170 -8.97 20.96 16.25
C ASP A 170 -10.36 21.35 16.78
N ARG A 171 -11.22 20.36 16.93
CA ARG A 171 -12.46 20.54 17.70
C ARG A 171 -12.07 20.74 19.16
N LYS A 172 -12.23 21.98 19.62
CA LYS A 172 -12.25 22.29 21.05
C LYS A 172 -13.44 21.62 21.71
#